data_317ad4837ad42da58ac64a0c23b57437
#
_entry.id   317ad4837ad42da58ac64a0c23b57437
#
_cell.length_a   1.000
_cell.length_b   1.000
_cell.length_c   1.000
_cell.angle_alpha   90.00
_cell.angle_beta   90.00
_cell.angle_gamma   90.00
#
_symmetry.space_group_name_H-M   'P 1'
#
loop_
_entity.id
_entity.type
_entity.pdbx_description
1 polymer ?
#
loop_
_entity_poly.entity_id
_entity_poly.type
_entity_poly.pdbx_seq_one_letter_code
_entity_poly.pdbx_strand_id
1 'polypeptide(L)'
;MRIDLKIIGMFLKSIVTLVSLSLIVIFQPELRRFLGFLGQVDIVTRIFNSNHDKSKSQKIDVVKELIESVKYLSKSHTGALIVFQSDLRNTYYDVGTKLNADLSTELILTIFHPNTPLHDGAVVINGDKIISAGVLLPLTEDPKLSWKYGTRHRAAIGMTENSDAACLVVSEETGDVSIAIDGSLKKYEDLVTLKSD
;
A
#
# COMPACT_ATOMS: atom_id res chain seq x y z
N MET A 1 -5.39 62.71 10.35
CA MET A 1 -4.36 61.82 10.94
C MET A 1 -4.90 60.67 11.78
N ARG A 2 -5.91 60.78 12.66
CA ARG A 2 -6.49 59.66 13.43
C ARG A 2 -7.45 58.76 12.62
N ILE A 3 -8.09 59.28 11.57
CA ILE A 3 -9.05 58.57 10.74
C ILE A 3 -8.30 57.66 9.73
N ASP A 4 -7.21 58.17 9.20
CA ASP A 4 -6.37 57.43 8.23
C ASP A 4 -5.75 56.16 8.84
N LEU A 5 -5.33 56.24 10.13
CA LEU A 5 -4.81 55.06 10.82
C LEU A 5 -5.87 53.97 11.04
N LYS A 6 -7.13 54.32 11.27
CA LYS A 6 -8.22 53.37 11.44
C LYS A 6 -8.54 52.67 10.12
N ILE A 7 -8.54 53.40 9.01
CA ILE A 7 -8.79 52.86 7.68
C ILE A 7 -7.68 51.88 7.27
N ILE A 8 -6.41 52.26 7.49
CA ILE A 8 -5.25 51.41 7.25
C ILE A 8 -5.33 50.14 8.10
N GLY A 9 -5.69 50.26 9.39
CA GLY A 9 -5.86 49.14 10.29
C GLY A 9 -6.96 48.15 9.84
N MET A 10 -8.10 48.67 9.35
CA MET A 10 -9.17 47.83 8.79
C MET A 10 -8.71 47.11 7.52
N PHE A 11 -8.00 47.80 6.64
CA PHE A 11 -7.49 47.23 5.40
C PHE A 11 -6.47 46.10 5.66
N LEU A 12 -5.54 46.36 6.59
CA LEU A 12 -4.54 45.37 7.00
C LEU A 12 -5.18 44.11 7.62
N LYS A 13 -6.19 44.32 8.48
CA LYS A 13 -6.95 43.20 9.07
C LYS A 13 -7.67 42.38 8.02
N SER A 14 -8.27 43.00 7.00
CA SER A 14 -8.92 42.30 5.91
C SER A 14 -7.92 41.47 5.09
N ILE A 15 -6.74 42.01 4.80
CA ILE A 15 -5.68 41.32 4.08
C ILE A 15 -5.19 40.12 4.89
N VAL A 16 -4.91 40.28 6.16
CA VAL A 16 -4.46 39.18 7.05
C VAL A 16 -5.50 38.07 7.11
N THR A 17 -6.79 38.44 7.22
CA THR A 17 -7.87 37.45 7.24
C THR A 17 -7.94 36.68 5.92
N LEU A 18 -7.82 37.32 4.77
CA LEU A 18 -7.87 36.73 3.45
C LEU A 18 -6.66 35.82 3.22
N VAL A 19 -5.47 36.23 3.59
CA VAL A 19 -4.24 35.42 3.52
C VAL A 19 -4.36 34.20 4.43
N SER A 20 -4.87 34.35 5.65
CA SER A 20 -5.06 33.26 6.61
C SER A 20 -6.02 32.20 6.05
N LEU A 21 -7.13 32.64 5.44
CA LEU A 21 -8.12 31.74 4.82
C LEU A 21 -7.55 31.01 3.60
N SER A 22 -6.79 31.71 2.76
CA SER A 22 -6.07 31.14 1.63
C SER A 22 -5.06 30.06 2.07
N LEU A 23 -4.32 30.34 3.16
CA LEU A 23 -3.35 29.41 3.71
C LEU A 23 -4.02 28.11 4.18
N ILE A 24 -5.16 28.21 4.87
CA ILE A 24 -5.93 27.05 5.32
C ILE A 24 -6.37 26.18 4.13
N VAL A 25 -6.86 26.79 3.05
CA VAL A 25 -7.30 26.07 1.85
C VAL A 25 -6.12 25.37 1.15
N ILE A 26 -4.98 26.06 1.04
CA ILE A 26 -3.77 25.51 0.39
C ILE A 26 -3.21 24.34 1.21
N PHE A 27 -3.19 24.43 2.54
CA PHE A 27 -2.68 23.36 3.40
C PHE A 27 -3.71 22.29 3.78
N GLN A 28 -4.95 22.41 3.29
CA GLN A 28 -6.00 21.40 3.55
C GLN A 28 -5.58 19.96 3.20
N PRO A 29 -4.96 19.67 2.04
CA PRO A 29 -4.51 18.30 1.71
C PRO A 29 -3.39 17.82 2.63
N GLU A 30 -2.44 18.68 3.00
CA GLU A 30 -1.35 18.34 3.91
C GLU A 30 -1.84 18.08 5.33
N LEU A 31 -2.77 18.90 5.82
CA LEU A 31 -3.43 18.70 7.11
C LEU A 31 -4.21 17.39 7.13
N ARG A 32 -4.89 17.05 6.04
CA ARG A 32 -5.62 15.78 5.92
C ARG A 32 -4.67 14.57 5.96
N ARG A 33 -3.52 14.65 5.27
CA ARG A 33 -2.46 13.63 5.33
C ARG A 33 -1.87 13.51 6.73
N PHE A 34 -1.56 14.64 7.36
CA PHE A 34 -1.01 14.69 8.72
C PHE A 34 -1.98 14.11 9.77
N LEU A 35 -3.26 14.48 9.71
CA LEU A 35 -4.28 13.91 10.60
C LEU A 35 -4.52 12.43 10.34
N GLY A 36 -4.44 11.99 9.09
CA GLY A 36 -4.48 10.58 8.73
C GLY A 36 -3.30 9.79 9.32
N PHE A 37 -2.11 10.37 9.27
CA PHE A 37 -0.91 9.80 9.89
C PHE A 37 -1.03 9.72 11.42
N LEU A 38 -1.51 10.78 12.07
CA LEU A 38 -1.75 10.79 13.52
C LEU A 38 -2.85 9.79 13.94
N GLY A 39 -3.86 9.57 13.10
CA GLY A 39 -4.90 8.56 13.35
C GLY A 39 -4.41 7.11 13.20
N GLN A 40 -3.31 6.89 12.51
CA GLN A 40 -2.68 5.57 12.36
C GLN A 40 -1.61 5.28 13.43
N VAL A 41 -1.16 6.29 14.14
CA VAL A 41 -0.26 6.06 15.28
C VAL A 41 -1.11 5.50 16.41
N ASP A 42 -0.96 4.20 16.67
CA ASP A 42 -1.63 3.38 17.72
C ASP A 42 -1.53 3.93 19.17
N ILE A 43 -1.15 5.20 19.32
CA ILE A 43 -1.01 5.86 20.63
C ILE A 43 -2.38 6.10 21.26
N VAL A 44 -3.39 6.48 20.46
CA VAL A 44 -4.74 6.77 20.98
C VAL A 44 -5.44 5.48 21.37
N THR A 45 -5.30 4.41 20.60
CA THR A 45 -5.84 3.08 20.93
C THR A 45 -5.13 2.44 22.11
N ARG A 46 -3.83 2.66 22.31
CA ARG A 46 -3.08 2.18 23.47
C ARG A 46 -3.46 2.89 24.77
N ILE A 47 -3.85 4.16 24.73
CA ILE A 47 -4.29 4.92 25.91
C ILE A 47 -5.73 4.56 26.30
N PHE A 48 -6.62 4.27 25.35
CA PHE A 48 -8.02 3.93 25.62
C PHE A 48 -8.28 2.43 25.86
N ASN A 49 -7.42 1.51 25.37
CA ASN A 49 -7.59 0.06 25.51
C ASN A 49 -6.69 -0.58 26.58
N SER A 50 -6.40 0.13 27.68
CA SER A 50 -5.67 -0.49 28.80
C SER A 50 -6.54 -1.46 29.63
N ASN A 51 -7.81 -1.65 29.30
CA ASN A 51 -8.69 -2.60 29.95
C ASN A 51 -9.56 -3.30 28.90
N HIS A 52 -9.07 -4.31 28.22
CA HIS A 52 -9.82 -5.53 27.92
C HIS A 52 -8.99 -6.52 27.07
N ASP A 53 -9.01 -7.73 27.59
CA ASP A 53 -8.66 -9.00 26.97
C ASP A 53 -7.22 -9.30 26.57
N LYS A 54 -6.56 -9.96 27.52
CA LYS A 54 -5.54 -10.98 27.26
C LYS A 54 -6.18 -12.19 26.54
N SER A 55 -6.64 -12.05 25.33
CA SER A 55 -6.67 -13.16 24.42
C SER A 55 -5.27 -13.23 23.79
N LYS A 56 -4.55 -14.30 24.04
CA LYS A 56 -3.35 -14.71 23.29
C LYS A 56 -3.79 -15.06 21.86
N SER A 57 -4.14 -14.07 21.04
CA SER A 57 -4.02 -14.22 19.61
C SER A 57 -2.52 -14.36 19.37
N GLN A 58 -2.08 -15.52 18.91
CA GLN A 58 -0.76 -15.69 18.33
C GLN A 58 -0.64 -14.56 17.30
N LYS A 59 0.22 -13.57 17.58
CA LYS A 59 0.58 -12.57 16.57
C LYS A 59 1.09 -13.37 15.39
N ILE A 60 0.32 -13.40 14.32
CA ILE A 60 0.73 -14.01 13.05
C ILE A 60 2.05 -13.33 12.71
N ASP A 61 3.10 -14.12 12.55
CA ASP A 61 4.36 -13.59 12.06
C ASP A 61 4.21 -13.40 10.55
N VAL A 62 3.61 -12.27 10.18
CA VAL A 62 3.29 -11.88 8.80
C VAL A 62 4.48 -12.08 7.87
N VAL A 63 5.67 -11.71 8.34
CA VAL A 63 6.91 -11.83 7.56
C VAL A 63 7.26 -13.30 7.33
N LYS A 64 7.08 -14.14 8.34
CA LYS A 64 7.34 -15.58 8.20
C LYS A 64 6.38 -16.22 7.22
N GLU A 65 5.07 -16.00 7.38
CA GLU A 65 4.02 -16.52 6.50
C GLU A 65 4.26 -16.10 5.04
N LEU A 66 4.63 -14.83 4.86
CA LEU A 66 4.91 -14.29 3.54
C LEU A 66 6.15 -14.94 2.91
N ILE A 67 7.26 -15.05 3.65
CA ILE A 67 8.50 -15.66 3.15
C ILE A 67 8.25 -17.13 2.77
N GLU A 68 7.48 -17.88 3.59
CA GLU A 68 7.16 -19.28 3.30
C GLU A 68 6.32 -19.40 2.04
N SER A 69 5.29 -18.57 1.88
CA SER A 69 4.45 -18.57 0.66
C SER A 69 5.25 -18.20 -0.58
N VAL A 70 6.09 -17.15 -0.51
CA VAL A 70 6.93 -16.71 -1.64
C VAL A 70 7.95 -17.78 -2.03
N LYS A 71 8.57 -18.47 -1.07
CA LYS A 71 9.47 -19.61 -1.33
C LYS A 71 8.77 -20.73 -2.08
N TYR A 72 7.55 -21.06 -1.69
CA TYR A 72 6.77 -22.12 -2.36
C TYR A 72 6.40 -21.69 -3.78
N LEU A 73 5.85 -20.47 -3.95
CA LEU A 73 5.45 -19.94 -5.26
C LEU A 73 6.63 -19.84 -6.23
N SER A 74 7.80 -19.38 -5.75
CA SER A 74 9.04 -19.32 -6.51
C SER A 74 9.49 -20.72 -6.97
N LYS A 75 9.53 -21.68 -6.05
CA LYS A 75 9.95 -23.06 -6.35
C LYS A 75 8.99 -23.79 -7.29
N SER A 76 7.70 -23.51 -7.20
CA SER A 76 6.66 -24.09 -8.06
C SER A 76 6.44 -23.33 -9.37
N HIS A 77 7.21 -22.26 -9.62
CA HIS A 77 7.01 -21.36 -10.77
C HIS A 77 5.57 -20.86 -10.90
N THR A 78 4.96 -20.54 -9.76
CA THR A 78 3.60 -20.01 -9.72
C THR A 78 3.65 -18.50 -9.68
N GLY A 79 3.12 -17.85 -10.73
CA GLY A 79 3.10 -16.39 -10.82
C GLY A 79 2.25 -15.77 -9.72
N ALA A 80 2.78 -14.76 -9.05
CA ALA A 80 2.07 -14.05 -8.00
C ALA A 80 2.36 -12.54 -8.03
N LEU A 81 1.37 -11.75 -7.62
CA LEU A 81 1.49 -10.31 -7.43
C LEU A 81 0.84 -9.94 -6.10
N ILE A 82 1.66 -9.47 -5.16
CA ILE A 82 1.25 -9.09 -3.81
C ILE A 82 1.52 -7.62 -3.60
N VAL A 83 0.51 -6.85 -3.18
CA VAL A 83 0.58 -5.42 -2.91
C VAL A 83 0.50 -5.19 -1.41
N PHE A 84 1.51 -4.52 -0.87
CA PHE A 84 1.53 -4.04 0.51
C PHE A 84 1.15 -2.58 0.52
N GLN A 85 0.06 -2.25 1.19
CA GLN A 85 -0.40 -0.88 1.28
C GLN A 85 -0.98 -0.56 2.65
N SER A 86 -0.54 0.56 3.22
CA SER A 86 -1.07 1.07 4.47
C SER A 86 -2.33 1.91 4.28
N ASP A 87 -2.48 2.60 3.14
CA ASP A 87 -3.61 3.48 2.84
C ASP A 87 -4.57 2.83 1.83
N LEU A 88 -5.71 2.34 2.30
CA LEU A 88 -6.74 1.68 1.49
C LEU A 88 -7.70 2.65 0.75
N ARG A 89 -7.40 3.96 0.75
CA ARG A 89 -8.25 4.97 0.09
C ARG A 89 -8.14 4.98 -1.43
N ASN A 90 -7.24 4.22 -2.01
CA ASN A 90 -7.14 4.06 -3.46
C ASN A 90 -8.26 3.16 -4.00
N THR A 91 -8.98 3.65 -5.00
CA THR A 91 -10.14 3.00 -5.63
C THR A 91 -9.82 1.73 -6.42
N TYR A 92 -8.56 1.39 -6.63
CA TYR A 92 -8.14 0.18 -7.36
C TYR A 92 -8.62 -1.12 -6.70
N TYR A 93 -8.86 -1.11 -5.38
CA TYR A 93 -9.26 -2.32 -4.63
C TYR A 93 -10.73 -2.68 -4.75
N ASP A 94 -11.55 -1.80 -5.29
CA ASP A 94 -12.98 -2.07 -5.49
C ASP A 94 -13.25 -3.03 -6.65
N VAL A 95 -12.25 -3.32 -7.49
CA VAL A 95 -12.40 -4.19 -8.67
C VAL A 95 -12.15 -5.67 -8.35
N GLY A 96 -11.56 -5.98 -7.20
CA GLY A 96 -11.28 -7.35 -6.76
C GLY A 96 -12.34 -7.94 -5.84
N THR A 97 -12.15 -9.20 -5.47
CA THR A 97 -12.96 -9.90 -4.46
C THR A 97 -12.49 -9.52 -3.07
N LYS A 98 -13.35 -8.91 -2.26
CA LYS A 98 -13.06 -8.55 -0.86
C LYS A 98 -13.05 -9.82 0.00
N LEU A 99 -11.94 -10.09 0.68
CA LEU A 99 -11.76 -11.27 1.54
C LEU A 99 -11.76 -10.90 3.02
N ASN A 100 -11.02 -9.87 3.39
CA ASN A 100 -10.82 -9.39 4.76
C ASN A 100 -10.44 -10.52 5.73
N ALA A 101 -9.56 -11.42 5.29
CA ALA A 101 -9.11 -12.62 5.98
C ALA A 101 -7.73 -12.42 6.63
N ASP A 102 -7.44 -13.18 7.68
CA ASP A 102 -6.11 -13.22 8.27
C ASP A 102 -5.10 -13.81 7.28
N LEU A 103 -3.90 -13.23 7.23
CA LEU A 103 -2.84 -13.67 6.36
C LEU A 103 -2.30 -15.01 6.83
N SER A 104 -2.26 -16.00 5.93
CA SER A 104 -1.58 -17.27 6.14
C SER A 104 -0.95 -17.78 4.84
N THR A 105 0.07 -18.60 4.98
CA THR A 105 0.73 -19.24 3.85
C THR A 105 -0.27 -20.02 2.99
N GLU A 106 -1.14 -20.81 3.62
CA GLU A 106 -2.12 -21.66 2.94
C GLU A 106 -3.12 -20.84 2.12
N LEU A 107 -3.55 -19.68 2.66
CA LEU A 107 -4.48 -18.81 1.97
C LEU A 107 -3.83 -18.17 0.74
N ILE A 108 -2.59 -17.67 0.86
CA ILE A 108 -1.84 -17.11 -0.28
C ILE A 108 -1.65 -18.18 -1.37
N LEU A 109 -1.22 -19.38 -1.00
CA LEU A 109 -1.02 -20.49 -1.96
C LEU A 109 -2.35 -20.90 -2.62
N THR A 110 -3.45 -20.88 -1.88
CA THR A 110 -4.78 -21.19 -2.41
C THR A 110 -5.25 -20.13 -3.41
N ILE A 111 -5.03 -18.86 -3.11
CA ILE A 111 -5.40 -17.75 -4.00
C ILE A 111 -4.64 -17.84 -5.33
N PHE A 112 -3.31 -18.02 -5.29
CA PHE A 112 -2.48 -18.08 -6.49
C PHE A 112 -2.44 -19.44 -7.15
N HIS A 113 -3.18 -20.44 -6.64
CA HIS A 113 -3.24 -21.73 -7.30
C HIS A 113 -3.79 -21.59 -8.72
N PRO A 114 -3.10 -22.10 -9.77
CA PRO A 114 -3.53 -21.99 -11.15
C PRO A 114 -4.97 -22.49 -11.37
N ASN A 115 -5.68 -21.82 -12.27
CA ASN A 115 -7.09 -22.13 -12.63
C ASN A 115 -8.13 -21.86 -11.52
N THR A 116 -7.78 -21.15 -10.46
CA THR A 116 -8.77 -20.64 -9.49
C THR A 116 -9.29 -19.27 -9.91
N PRO A 117 -10.51 -18.86 -9.52
CA PRO A 117 -11.06 -17.55 -9.89
C PRO A 117 -10.27 -16.33 -9.39
N LEU A 118 -9.44 -16.49 -8.36
CA LEU A 118 -8.73 -15.40 -7.69
C LEU A 118 -7.25 -15.27 -8.08
N HIS A 119 -6.70 -16.23 -8.88
CA HIS A 119 -5.27 -16.25 -9.19
C HIS A 119 -4.83 -15.18 -10.20
N ASP A 120 -5.76 -14.70 -11.02
CA ASP A 120 -5.48 -13.69 -12.05
C ASP A 120 -5.74 -12.29 -11.47
N GLY A 121 -4.65 -11.64 -11.11
CA GLY A 121 -4.66 -10.32 -10.46
C GLY A 121 -3.76 -10.25 -9.25
N ALA A 122 -3.90 -9.16 -8.50
CA ALA A 122 -3.11 -8.91 -7.30
C ALA A 122 -3.86 -9.31 -6.03
N VAL A 123 -3.09 -9.71 -5.02
CA VAL A 123 -3.52 -9.80 -3.63
C VAL A 123 -3.10 -8.54 -2.90
N VAL A 124 -4.03 -7.90 -2.21
CA VAL A 124 -3.77 -6.69 -1.42
C VAL A 124 -3.72 -7.03 0.05
N ILE A 125 -2.61 -6.69 0.70
CA ILE A 125 -2.34 -6.91 2.11
C ILE A 125 -2.26 -5.56 2.83
N ASN A 126 -2.90 -5.50 3.99
CA ASN A 126 -2.77 -4.39 4.94
C ASN A 126 -2.56 -4.96 6.35
N GLY A 127 -1.39 -4.67 6.92
CA GLY A 127 -1.00 -5.24 8.21
C GLY A 127 -0.93 -6.76 8.19
N ASP A 128 -1.77 -7.41 8.98
CA ASP A 128 -1.86 -8.87 9.13
C ASP A 128 -3.02 -9.49 8.33
N LYS A 129 -3.67 -8.71 7.43
CA LYS A 129 -4.87 -9.15 6.70
C LYS A 129 -4.70 -9.08 5.19
N ILE A 130 -5.25 -10.08 4.52
CA ILE A 130 -5.53 -10.04 3.09
C ILE A 130 -6.87 -9.33 2.90
N ILE A 131 -6.84 -8.13 2.33
CA ILE A 131 -8.03 -7.30 2.14
C ILE A 131 -8.83 -7.76 0.93
N SER A 132 -8.14 -7.99 -0.20
CA SER A 132 -8.77 -8.40 -1.45
C SER A 132 -7.84 -9.25 -2.32
N ALA A 133 -8.40 -10.01 -3.25
CA ALA A 133 -7.69 -10.80 -4.24
C ALA A 133 -8.32 -10.64 -5.63
N GLY A 134 -7.58 -11.03 -6.68
CA GLY A 134 -8.00 -10.84 -8.07
C GLY A 134 -8.13 -9.37 -8.45
N VAL A 135 -7.33 -8.50 -7.85
CA VAL A 135 -7.37 -7.06 -8.10
C VAL A 135 -6.63 -6.72 -9.38
N LEU A 136 -7.30 -6.01 -10.29
CA LEU A 136 -6.66 -5.50 -11.50
C LEU A 136 -5.97 -4.18 -11.20
N LEU A 137 -4.67 -4.13 -11.47
CA LEU A 137 -3.84 -2.95 -11.26
C LEU A 137 -3.49 -2.27 -12.59
N PRO A 138 -3.21 -0.94 -12.56
CA PRO A 138 -2.74 -0.23 -13.74
C PRO A 138 -1.38 -0.80 -14.18
N LEU A 139 -1.18 -0.91 -15.47
CA LEU A 139 0.11 -1.27 -16.05
C LEU A 139 0.93 0.00 -16.27
N THR A 140 2.26 -0.10 -16.08
CA THR A 140 3.14 1.01 -16.48
C THR A 140 3.03 1.28 -17.98
N GLU A 141 3.01 2.56 -18.34
CA GLU A 141 2.95 3.01 -19.74
C GLU A 141 4.35 3.12 -20.39
N ASP A 142 5.45 2.83 -19.68
CA ASP A 142 6.80 2.89 -20.24
C ASP A 142 6.99 1.81 -21.32
N PRO A 143 7.13 2.22 -22.62
CA PRO A 143 7.30 1.29 -23.73
C PRO A 143 8.57 0.42 -23.61
N LYS A 144 9.60 0.91 -22.90
CA LYS A 144 10.86 0.20 -22.71
C LYS A 144 10.73 -1.04 -21.82
N LEU A 145 9.68 -1.11 -21.02
CA LEU A 145 9.42 -2.22 -20.08
C LEU A 145 8.50 -3.29 -20.68
N SER A 146 7.77 -2.98 -21.75
CA SER A 146 6.76 -3.86 -22.34
C SER A 146 7.31 -5.15 -22.92
N TRP A 147 8.54 -5.15 -23.43
CA TRP A 147 9.21 -6.32 -24.01
C TRP A 147 10.07 -7.09 -23.00
N LYS A 148 10.40 -6.45 -21.86
CA LYS A 148 11.30 -7.02 -20.85
C LYS A 148 10.57 -7.77 -19.75
N TYR A 149 9.36 -7.34 -19.44
CA TYR A 149 8.60 -7.79 -18.28
C TYR A 149 7.19 -8.26 -18.63
N GLY A 150 6.75 -9.37 -18.02
CA GLY A 150 5.38 -9.85 -18.12
C GLY A 150 4.37 -8.91 -17.42
N THR A 151 3.08 -9.22 -17.57
CA THR A 151 1.97 -8.39 -17.08
C THR A 151 2.03 -8.10 -15.58
N ARG A 152 2.37 -9.09 -14.73
CA ARG A 152 2.47 -8.91 -13.26
C ARG A 152 3.59 -7.93 -12.87
N HIS A 153 4.73 -7.99 -13.55
CA HIS A 153 5.83 -7.04 -13.29
C HIS A 153 5.45 -5.62 -13.71
N ARG A 154 4.80 -5.47 -14.85
CA ARG A 154 4.34 -4.17 -15.36
C ARG A 154 3.24 -3.59 -14.47
N ALA A 155 2.36 -4.43 -13.93
CA ALA A 155 1.33 -4.03 -12.97
C ALA A 155 1.95 -3.58 -11.63
N ALA A 156 2.98 -4.27 -11.15
CA ALA A 156 3.72 -3.88 -9.96
C ALA A 156 4.37 -2.51 -10.11
N ILE A 157 5.04 -2.26 -11.24
CA ILE A 157 5.65 -0.96 -11.54
C ILE A 157 4.56 0.13 -11.64
N GLY A 158 3.52 -0.09 -12.45
CA GLY A 158 2.45 0.90 -12.66
C GLY A 158 1.69 1.25 -11.36
N MET A 159 1.51 0.29 -10.46
CA MET A 159 0.93 0.55 -9.14
C MET A 159 1.83 1.44 -8.28
N THR A 160 3.13 1.17 -8.28
CA THR A 160 4.09 1.91 -7.45
C THR A 160 4.52 3.26 -8.04
N GLU A 161 4.27 3.52 -9.32
CA GLU A 161 4.45 4.85 -9.93
C GLU A 161 3.48 5.90 -9.37
N ASN A 162 2.30 5.46 -8.93
CA ASN A 162 1.19 6.35 -8.54
C ASN A 162 0.73 6.18 -7.09
N SER A 163 1.48 5.43 -6.27
CA SER A 163 1.13 5.17 -4.88
C SER A 163 2.35 4.84 -4.02
N ASP A 164 2.21 5.00 -2.72
CA ASP A 164 3.22 4.62 -1.72
C ASP A 164 3.20 3.10 -1.42
N ALA A 165 2.63 2.28 -2.32
CA ALA A 165 2.59 0.84 -2.17
C ALA A 165 3.94 0.21 -2.48
N ALA A 166 4.23 -0.91 -1.84
CA ALA A 166 5.26 -1.83 -2.28
C ALA A 166 4.62 -3.06 -2.91
N CYS A 167 5.17 -3.55 -4.02
CA CYS A 167 4.65 -4.71 -4.72
C CYS A 167 5.70 -5.81 -4.82
N LEU A 168 5.33 -7.03 -4.42
CA LEU A 168 6.16 -8.21 -4.58
C LEU A 168 5.62 -9.04 -5.75
N VAL A 169 6.51 -9.46 -6.65
CA VAL A 169 6.19 -10.25 -7.83
C VAL A 169 6.98 -11.54 -7.84
N VAL A 170 6.31 -12.65 -8.09
CA VAL A 170 6.94 -13.94 -8.43
C VAL A 170 6.69 -14.22 -9.90
N SER A 171 7.76 -14.47 -10.65
CA SER A 171 7.69 -14.80 -12.07
C SER A 171 7.22 -16.25 -12.28
N GLU A 172 6.22 -16.44 -13.13
CA GLU A 172 5.77 -17.80 -13.52
C GLU A 172 6.73 -18.49 -14.47
N GLU A 173 7.57 -17.74 -15.20
CA GLU A 173 8.53 -18.31 -16.15
C GLU A 173 9.82 -18.76 -15.46
N THR A 174 10.36 -17.93 -14.57
CA THR A 174 11.68 -18.14 -13.96
C THR A 174 11.65 -18.49 -12.48
N GLY A 175 10.53 -18.25 -11.80
CA GLY A 175 10.44 -18.34 -10.34
C GLY A 175 11.12 -17.19 -9.60
N ASP A 176 11.69 -16.22 -10.33
CA ASP A 176 12.38 -15.08 -9.73
C ASP A 176 11.44 -14.21 -8.90
N VAL A 177 11.96 -13.70 -7.79
CA VAL A 177 11.26 -12.77 -6.91
C VAL A 177 11.78 -11.37 -7.13
N SER A 178 10.87 -10.43 -7.32
CA SER A 178 11.18 -9.01 -7.50
C SER A 178 10.29 -8.15 -6.62
N ILE A 179 10.80 -6.99 -6.18
CA ILE A 179 10.03 -5.98 -5.46
C ILE A 179 10.02 -4.69 -6.29
N ALA A 180 8.85 -4.10 -6.43
CA ALA A 180 8.66 -2.77 -6.99
C ALA A 180 8.36 -1.77 -5.89
N ILE A 181 9.06 -0.63 -5.92
CA ILE A 181 8.87 0.52 -5.03
C ILE A 181 9.16 1.76 -5.86
N ASP A 182 8.37 2.82 -5.73
CA ASP A 182 8.53 4.10 -6.43
C ASP A 182 8.77 3.95 -7.96
N GLY A 183 8.00 3.08 -8.60
CA GLY A 183 8.11 2.82 -10.04
C GLY A 183 9.36 2.04 -10.46
N SER A 184 10.18 1.57 -9.52
CA SER A 184 11.41 0.84 -9.78
C SER A 184 11.33 -0.62 -9.33
N LEU A 185 11.76 -1.54 -10.21
CA LEU A 185 11.76 -2.98 -9.95
C LEU A 185 13.17 -3.48 -9.62
N LYS A 186 13.31 -4.11 -8.45
CA LYS A 186 14.56 -4.74 -8.00
C LYS A 186 14.35 -6.25 -7.86
N LYS A 187 15.20 -7.04 -8.52
CA LYS A 187 15.22 -8.50 -8.40
C LYS A 187 16.02 -8.92 -7.17
N TYR A 188 15.53 -9.93 -6.46
CA TYR A 188 16.20 -10.54 -5.31
C TYR A 188 16.65 -11.95 -5.66
N GLU A 189 17.95 -12.23 -5.54
CA GLU A 189 18.53 -13.53 -5.82
C GLU A 189 18.45 -14.48 -4.61
N ASP A 190 18.38 -13.91 -3.40
CA ASP A 190 18.26 -14.69 -2.16
C ASP A 190 17.12 -14.14 -1.29
N LEU A 191 16.15 -15.01 -0.97
CA LEU A 191 15.01 -14.68 -0.12
C LEU A 191 15.38 -14.41 1.35
N VAL A 192 16.63 -14.69 1.74
CA VAL A 192 17.15 -14.36 3.08
C VAL A 192 17.39 -12.85 3.20
N THR A 193 17.79 -12.19 2.12
CA THR A 193 18.01 -10.73 2.09
C THR A 193 16.70 -9.95 2.13
N LEU A 194 15.60 -10.56 1.75
CA LEU A 194 14.25 -9.97 1.78
C LEU A 194 13.76 -9.64 3.21
N LYS A 195 14.38 -10.24 4.22
CA LYS A 195 14.03 -10.03 5.64
C LYS A 195 14.70 -8.79 6.24
N SER A 196 15.71 -8.23 5.58
CA SER A 196 16.54 -7.12 6.10
C SER A 196 16.18 -5.74 5.54
N ASP A 197 15.40 -5.67 4.49
CA ASP A 197 14.87 -4.45 3.86
C ASP A 197 13.40 -4.24 4.26
#